data_c4920ff3d2046c8a946d2b7beec76ffd
#
_entry.id   c4920ff3d2046c8a946d2b7beec76ffd
#
_cell.length_a   1.000
_cell.length_b   1.000
_cell.length_c   1.000
_cell.angle_alpha   90.00
_cell.angle_beta   90.00
_cell.angle_gamma   90.00
#
_symmetry.space_group_name_H-M   'P 1'
#
loop_
_entity.id
_entity.type
_entity.pdbx_description
1 polymer ?
#
loop_
_entity_poly.entity_id
_entity_poly.type
_entity_poly.pdbx_seq_one_letter_code
_entity_poly.pdbx_strand_id
1 'polypeptide(L)'
;MNIKHYLLDIGMSITEFSNKCGLPYSTIAELANGKKTLSKCTAGTVYRITKELGISVESLLEKKNDLMYPNKYTLDKKTSLFLAKKYLDQNVYCGMKMENRNITFPQTKTILEGINVSGVTLDDITAVLNMRDAWKYMLDTFDSKLDLEYILRLNSFISRNESLEWGVLRKGSVGISGSDYKPPVPEKNEVERAINEILLSYKTSTEKAIDMFCLITYKQLFWDGNKRTALCAANKILLSSGNGMITIKDNVMYEFNELLCRMYNTGNKEKLKTFIYEKAIFGLD
;
A
#
# COMPACT_ATOMS: atom_id res chain seq x y z
N MET A 1 -10.74 -16.94 -14.76
CA MET A 1 -10.11 -16.68 -13.45
C MET A 1 -9.69 -17.99 -12.81
N ASN A 2 -8.52 -18.05 -12.17
CA ASN A 2 -8.01 -19.27 -11.53
C ASN A 2 -7.88 -19.01 -10.01
N ILE A 3 -8.75 -19.65 -9.22
CA ILE A 3 -8.80 -19.51 -7.76
C ILE A 3 -7.47 -19.95 -7.09
N LYS A 4 -6.66 -20.75 -7.81
CA LYS A 4 -5.34 -21.20 -7.34
C LYS A 4 -4.42 -20.05 -6.98
N HIS A 5 -4.51 -18.94 -7.71
CA HIS A 5 -3.68 -17.75 -7.47
C HIS A 5 -4.02 -17.13 -6.11
N TYR A 6 -5.31 -16.95 -5.82
CA TYR A 6 -5.74 -16.45 -4.50
C TYR A 6 -5.30 -17.37 -3.36
N LEU A 7 -5.37 -18.69 -3.55
CA LEU A 7 -4.95 -19.64 -2.52
C LEU A 7 -3.46 -19.58 -2.23
N LEU A 8 -2.64 -19.35 -3.26
CA LEU A 8 -1.20 -19.15 -3.11
C LEU A 8 -0.90 -17.84 -2.35
N ASP A 9 -1.59 -16.76 -2.69
CA ASP A 9 -1.38 -15.45 -2.06
C ASP A 9 -1.74 -15.46 -0.57
N ILE A 10 -2.78 -16.22 -0.18
CA ILE A 10 -3.19 -16.33 1.24
C ILE A 10 -2.52 -17.50 1.97
N GLY A 11 -1.64 -18.25 1.28
CA GLY A 11 -0.92 -19.39 1.85
C GLY A 11 -1.81 -20.55 2.29
N MET A 12 -2.97 -20.74 1.60
CA MET A 12 -3.99 -21.71 2.00
C MET A 12 -4.08 -22.87 1.00
N SER A 13 -4.20 -24.10 1.48
CA SER A 13 -4.43 -25.27 0.64
C SER A 13 -5.86 -25.31 0.12
N ILE A 14 -6.08 -26.03 -1.00
CA ILE A 14 -7.43 -26.26 -1.56
C ILE A 14 -8.35 -26.92 -0.52
N THR A 15 -7.81 -27.85 0.28
CA THR A 15 -8.58 -28.57 1.30
C THR A 15 -9.04 -27.62 2.42
N GLU A 16 -8.14 -26.80 2.95
CA GLU A 16 -8.47 -25.81 3.99
C GLU A 16 -9.51 -24.81 3.49
N PHE A 17 -9.30 -24.30 2.29
CA PHE A 17 -10.21 -23.31 1.71
C PHE A 17 -11.60 -23.90 1.42
N SER A 18 -11.68 -25.14 0.93
CA SER A 18 -12.97 -25.83 0.71
C SER A 18 -13.74 -25.99 2.03
N ASN A 19 -13.05 -26.38 3.10
CA ASN A 19 -13.64 -26.52 4.43
C ASN A 19 -14.18 -25.18 4.96
N LYS A 20 -13.38 -24.11 4.86
CA LYS A 20 -13.78 -22.76 5.29
C LYS A 20 -14.97 -22.22 4.50
N CYS A 21 -14.99 -22.40 3.19
CA CYS A 21 -16.12 -22.01 2.35
C CYS A 21 -17.37 -22.88 2.56
N GLY A 22 -17.25 -24.04 3.18
CA GLY A 22 -18.31 -25.06 3.24
C GLY A 22 -18.70 -25.58 1.86
N LEU A 23 -17.74 -25.67 0.93
CA LEU A 23 -17.93 -26.15 -0.44
C LEU A 23 -17.20 -27.47 -0.66
N PRO A 24 -17.70 -28.36 -1.55
CA PRO A 24 -17.02 -29.59 -1.89
C PRO A 24 -15.60 -29.35 -2.40
N TYR A 25 -14.63 -30.15 -1.97
CA TYR A 25 -13.24 -30.10 -2.45
C TYR A 25 -13.15 -30.11 -3.98
N SER A 26 -13.96 -30.98 -4.64
CA SER A 26 -14.00 -31.07 -6.11
C SER A 26 -14.35 -29.74 -6.76
N THR A 27 -15.29 -28.98 -6.19
CA THR A 27 -15.69 -27.68 -6.71
C THR A 27 -14.52 -26.68 -6.66
N ILE A 28 -13.81 -26.59 -5.53
CA ILE A 28 -12.67 -25.70 -5.39
C ILE A 28 -11.49 -26.18 -6.26
N ALA A 29 -11.24 -27.48 -6.31
CA ALA A 29 -10.17 -28.05 -7.14
C ALA A 29 -10.41 -27.82 -8.65
N GLU A 30 -11.64 -27.97 -9.13
CA GLU A 30 -12.01 -27.68 -10.52
C GLU A 30 -11.83 -26.19 -10.88
N LEU A 31 -12.22 -25.31 -9.97
CA LEU A 31 -12.02 -23.87 -10.11
C LEU A 31 -10.52 -23.50 -10.07
N ALA A 32 -9.76 -24.09 -9.15
CA ALA A 32 -8.32 -23.87 -9.03
C ALA A 32 -7.53 -24.38 -10.25
N ASN A 33 -7.97 -25.48 -10.86
CA ASN A 33 -7.31 -26.07 -12.03
C ASN A 33 -7.88 -25.54 -13.37
N GLY A 34 -8.80 -24.58 -13.35
CA GLY A 34 -9.38 -23.98 -14.54
C GLY A 34 -10.36 -24.88 -15.32
N LYS A 35 -10.73 -26.04 -14.76
CA LYS A 35 -11.70 -26.96 -15.37
C LYS A 35 -13.14 -26.42 -15.29
N LYS A 36 -13.40 -25.52 -14.34
CA LYS A 36 -14.66 -24.81 -14.16
C LYS A 36 -14.41 -23.31 -14.02
N THR A 37 -15.31 -22.51 -14.57
CA THR A 37 -15.23 -21.05 -14.45
C THR A 37 -16.21 -20.55 -13.38
N LEU A 38 -15.86 -19.49 -12.66
CA LEU A 38 -16.71 -18.89 -11.63
C LEU A 38 -18.04 -18.38 -12.19
N SER A 39 -18.06 -17.90 -13.44
CA SER A 39 -19.28 -17.47 -14.12
C SER A 39 -20.31 -18.60 -14.35
N LYS A 40 -19.87 -19.86 -14.26
CA LYS A 40 -20.75 -21.04 -14.34
C LYS A 40 -21.13 -21.61 -12.97
N CYS A 41 -20.72 -20.94 -11.88
CA CYS A 41 -21.10 -21.32 -10.53
C CYS A 41 -22.41 -20.65 -10.11
N THR A 42 -23.11 -21.27 -9.16
CA THR A 42 -24.27 -20.64 -8.54
C THR A 42 -23.88 -19.40 -7.75
N ALA A 43 -24.77 -18.43 -7.62
CA ALA A 43 -24.53 -17.22 -6.81
C ALA A 43 -24.12 -17.58 -5.37
N GLY A 44 -24.72 -18.63 -4.77
CA GLY A 44 -24.35 -19.09 -3.44
C GLY A 44 -22.91 -19.62 -3.34
N THR A 45 -22.39 -20.29 -4.37
CA THR A 45 -20.99 -20.72 -4.44
C THR A 45 -20.06 -19.53 -4.52
N VAL A 46 -20.36 -18.57 -5.40
CA VAL A 46 -19.56 -17.34 -5.57
C VAL A 46 -19.55 -16.55 -4.26
N TYR A 47 -20.71 -16.35 -3.64
CA TYR A 47 -20.83 -15.63 -2.36
C TYR A 47 -19.99 -16.25 -1.24
N ARG A 48 -20.00 -17.58 -1.08
CA ARG A 48 -19.19 -18.25 -0.05
C ARG A 48 -17.70 -18.09 -0.29
N ILE A 49 -17.27 -18.15 -1.54
CA ILE A 49 -15.87 -17.93 -1.92
C ILE A 49 -15.47 -16.48 -1.63
N THR A 50 -16.26 -15.49 -2.04
CA THR A 50 -15.95 -14.07 -1.83
C THR A 50 -15.95 -13.70 -0.35
N LYS A 51 -16.88 -14.26 0.43
CA LYS A 51 -16.93 -14.05 1.88
C LYS A 51 -15.66 -14.54 2.57
N GLU A 52 -15.16 -15.71 2.20
CA GLU A 52 -13.94 -16.27 2.79
C GLU A 52 -12.68 -15.52 2.33
N LEU A 53 -12.65 -15.04 1.09
CA LEU A 53 -11.57 -14.21 0.58
C LEU A 53 -11.64 -12.75 1.07
N GLY A 54 -12.76 -12.30 1.64
CA GLY A 54 -12.96 -10.91 2.06
C GLY A 54 -12.97 -9.91 0.90
N ILE A 55 -13.46 -10.32 -0.29
CA ILE A 55 -13.54 -9.48 -1.49
C ILE A 55 -14.99 -9.41 -2.02
N SER A 56 -15.28 -8.47 -2.93
CA SER A 56 -16.59 -8.39 -3.58
C SER A 56 -16.77 -9.45 -4.67
N VAL A 57 -18.03 -9.74 -5.05
CA VAL A 57 -18.34 -10.64 -6.17
C VAL A 57 -17.82 -10.07 -7.48
N GLU A 58 -17.92 -8.77 -7.65
CA GLU A 58 -17.43 -8.04 -8.82
C GLU A 58 -15.92 -8.23 -8.96
N SER A 59 -15.14 -8.00 -7.89
CA SER A 59 -13.69 -8.23 -7.88
C SER A 59 -13.32 -9.67 -8.22
N LEU A 60 -14.10 -10.64 -7.74
CA LEU A 60 -13.87 -12.06 -8.05
C LEU A 60 -14.21 -12.39 -9.50
N LEU A 61 -15.21 -11.77 -10.11
CA LEU A 61 -15.68 -12.03 -11.46
C LEU A 61 -15.04 -11.18 -12.55
N GLU A 62 -14.34 -10.11 -12.18
CA GLU A 62 -13.63 -9.26 -13.13
C GLU A 62 -12.70 -10.09 -14.02
N LYS A 63 -12.87 -9.91 -15.33
CA LYS A 63 -11.94 -10.46 -16.30
C LYS A 63 -10.60 -9.78 -16.13
N LYS A 64 -9.51 -10.50 -16.41
CA LYS A 64 -8.18 -9.94 -16.58
C LYS A 64 -8.28 -8.72 -17.49
N ASN A 65 -8.35 -7.53 -16.89
CA ASN A 65 -8.21 -6.29 -17.66
C ASN A 65 -6.79 -6.27 -18.21
N ASP A 66 -6.57 -5.69 -19.36
CA ASP A 66 -5.22 -5.41 -19.85
C ASP A 66 -4.47 -4.72 -18.73
N LEU A 67 -3.28 -5.26 -18.38
CA LEU A 67 -2.48 -4.76 -17.27
C LEU A 67 -2.12 -3.29 -17.57
N MET A 68 -2.77 -2.38 -16.87
CA MET A 68 -2.63 -0.94 -17.13
C MET A 68 -1.25 -0.44 -16.73
N TYR A 69 -0.68 -1.02 -15.66
CA TYR A 69 0.66 -0.69 -15.15
C TYR A 69 1.50 -1.96 -14.99
N PRO A 70 2.19 -2.42 -16.05
CA PRO A 70 3.08 -3.59 -15.98
C PRO A 70 4.23 -3.34 -15.00
N ASN A 71 4.80 -4.43 -14.48
CA ASN A 71 5.98 -4.33 -13.62
C ASN A 71 7.16 -3.77 -14.42
N LYS A 72 7.82 -2.72 -13.89
CA LYS A 72 8.98 -2.09 -14.54
C LYS A 72 10.29 -2.85 -14.31
N TYR A 73 10.39 -3.53 -13.18
CA TYR A 73 11.62 -4.19 -12.72
C TYR A 73 11.30 -5.62 -12.31
N THR A 74 12.34 -6.46 -12.32
CA THR A 74 12.28 -7.83 -11.79
C THR A 74 13.57 -8.10 -11.04
N LEU A 75 13.57 -7.83 -9.74
CA LEU A 75 14.72 -7.96 -8.86
C LEU A 75 14.55 -9.18 -7.95
N ASP A 76 15.64 -9.84 -7.64
CA ASP A 76 15.65 -10.83 -6.58
C ASP A 76 15.55 -10.17 -5.18
N LYS A 77 15.29 -10.99 -4.16
CA LYS A 77 15.13 -10.53 -2.78
C LYS A 77 16.36 -9.78 -2.26
N LYS A 78 17.56 -10.28 -2.55
CA LYS A 78 18.82 -9.68 -2.08
C LYS A 78 19.00 -8.29 -2.68
N THR A 79 18.74 -8.15 -3.97
CA THR A 79 18.83 -6.89 -4.72
C THR A 79 17.75 -5.91 -4.23
N SER A 80 16.52 -6.37 -3.99
CA SER A 80 15.45 -5.53 -3.44
C SER A 80 15.78 -4.99 -2.04
N LEU A 81 16.33 -5.84 -1.16
CA LEU A 81 16.77 -5.42 0.17
C LEU A 81 17.96 -4.45 0.10
N PHE A 82 18.89 -4.69 -0.80
CA PHE A 82 20.02 -3.78 -1.05
C PHE A 82 19.52 -2.41 -1.51
N LEU A 83 18.62 -2.39 -2.50
CA LEU A 83 18.00 -1.17 -3.01
C LEU A 83 17.34 -0.36 -1.88
N ALA A 84 16.50 -1.02 -1.08
CA ALA A 84 15.78 -0.39 0.01
C ALA A 84 16.72 0.23 1.07
N LYS A 85 17.79 -0.49 1.44
CA LYS A 85 18.81 -0.01 2.38
C LYS A 85 19.62 1.15 1.79
N LYS A 86 20.05 1.03 0.54
CA LYS A 86 20.84 2.06 -0.14
C LYS A 86 20.13 3.40 -0.27
N TYR A 87 18.81 3.37 -0.48
CA TYR A 87 17.99 4.56 -0.69
C TYR A 87 17.13 4.93 0.53
N LEU A 88 17.45 4.40 1.72
CA LEU A 88 16.72 4.69 2.94
C LEU A 88 16.62 6.19 3.21
N ASP A 89 17.75 6.90 3.15
CA ASP A 89 17.82 8.35 3.41
C ASP A 89 16.91 9.12 2.44
N GLN A 90 16.95 8.75 1.16
CA GLN A 90 16.12 9.37 0.13
C GLN A 90 14.63 9.14 0.35
N ASN A 91 14.25 7.94 0.83
CA ASN A 91 12.86 7.61 1.10
C ASN A 91 12.34 8.27 2.38
N VAL A 92 13.16 8.37 3.41
CA VAL A 92 12.82 9.15 4.60
C VAL A 92 12.61 10.61 4.23
N TYR A 93 13.52 11.20 3.48
CA TYR A 93 13.42 12.57 2.98
C TYR A 93 12.16 12.79 2.13
N CYS A 94 11.86 11.88 1.20
CA CYS A 94 10.64 11.91 0.41
C CYS A 94 9.38 11.99 1.30
N GLY A 95 9.32 11.17 2.35
CA GLY A 95 8.23 11.21 3.33
C GLY A 95 8.07 12.58 4.00
N MET A 96 9.17 13.24 4.32
CA MET A 96 9.16 14.59 4.90
C MET A 96 8.64 15.63 3.91
N LYS A 97 9.08 15.58 2.66
CA LYS A 97 8.64 16.51 1.60
C LYS A 97 7.17 16.33 1.25
N MET A 98 6.64 15.11 1.28
CA MET A 98 5.21 14.84 1.07
C MET A 98 4.32 15.49 2.15
N GLU A 99 4.86 15.76 3.33
CA GLU A 99 4.17 16.48 4.42
C GLU A 99 4.52 17.97 4.48
N ASN A 100 5.15 18.49 3.41
CA ASN A 100 5.60 19.89 3.31
C ASN A 100 6.52 20.35 4.46
N ARG A 101 7.26 19.43 5.07
CA ARG A 101 8.20 19.79 6.13
C ARG A 101 9.39 20.55 5.57
N ASN A 102 9.81 21.58 6.32
CA ASN A 102 10.93 22.44 5.92
C ASN A 102 12.26 21.81 6.34
N ILE A 103 12.61 20.70 5.72
CA ILE A 103 13.86 19.99 5.94
C ILE A 103 14.54 19.69 4.60
N THR A 104 15.85 19.75 4.53
CA THR A 104 16.65 19.44 3.35
C THR A 104 17.15 17.98 3.39
N PHE A 105 17.55 17.46 2.23
CA PHE A 105 18.15 16.11 2.16
C PHE A 105 19.43 15.99 3.01
N PRO A 106 20.41 16.93 2.96
CA PRO A 106 21.57 16.87 3.85
C PRO A 106 21.20 16.87 5.35
N GLN A 107 20.23 17.69 5.75
CA GLN A 107 19.76 17.71 7.16
C GLN A 107 19.14 16.36 7.54
N THR A 108 18.29 15.79 6.67
CA THR A 108 17.71 14.47 6.91
C THR A 108 18.80 13.42 7.11
N LYS A 109 19.80 13.38 6.23
CA LYS A 109 20.91 12.44 6.31
C LYS A 109 21.70 12.61 7.63
N THR A 110 22.04 13.83 7.99
CA THR A 110 22.76 14.14 9.24
C THR A 110 21.99 13.69 10.49
N ILE A 111 20.65 13.88 10.50
CA ILE A 111 19.80 13.37 11.58
C ILE A 111 19.81 11.85 11.64
N LEU A 112 19.77 11.16 10.48
CA LEU A 112 19.81 9.71 10.41
C LEU A 112 21.15 9.12 10.88
N GLU A 113 22.24 9.89 10.79
CA GLU A 113 23.56 9.58 11.34
C GLU A 113 23.64 9.84 12.86
N GLY A 114 22.57 10.36 13.49
CA GLY A 114 22.51 10.63 14.92
C GLY A 114 23.13 11.95 15.34
N ILE A 115 23.35 12.86 14.41
CA ILE A 115 23.99 14.17 14.64
C ILE A 115 22.92 15.26 14.71
N ASN A 116 23.02 16.14 15.69
CA ASN A 116 22.14 17.31 15.81
C ASN A 116 22.34 18.29 14.66
N VAL A 117 21.23 18.81 14.14
CA VAL A 117 21.22 19.78 13.05
C VAL A 117 20.62 21.10 13.54
N SER A 118 21.38 22.17 13.41
CA SER A 118 20.90 23.51 13.74
C SER A 118 19.80 23.98 12.80
N GLY A 119 18.78 24.63 13.33
CA GLY A 119 17.66 25.19 12.57
C GLY A 119 16.59 24.16 12.16
N VAL A 120 16.67 22.93 12.64
CA VAL A 120 15.62 21.91 12.48
C VAL A 120 14.84 21.79 13.80
N THR A 121 13.51 21.75 13.72
CA THR A 121 12.65 21.64 14.91
C THR A 121 12.69 20.22 15.48
N LEU A 122 12.38 20.08 16.79
CA LEU A 122 12.24 18.75 17.41
C LEU A 122 11.17 17.91 16.73
N ASP A 123 10.09 18.53 16.26
CA ASP A 123 9.00 17.85 15.54
C ASP A 123 9.48 17.27 14.19
N ASP A 124 10.33 18.02 13.47
CA ASP A 124 10.91 17.53 12.21
C ASP A 124 11.92 16.41 12.47
N ILE A 125 12.73 16.52 13.51
CA ILE A 125 13.65 15.45 13.92
C ILE A 125 12.85 14.19 14.30
N THR A 126 11.80 14.35 15.09
CA THR A 126 10.91 13.25 15.50
C THR A 126 10.30 12.56 14.26
N ALA A 127 9.79 13.35 13.32
CA ALA A 127 9.20 12.80 12.09
C ALA A 127 10.21 12.03 11.23
N VAL A 128 11.45 12.52 11.10
CA VAL A 128 12.54 11.82 10.41
C VAL A 128 12.84 10.48 11.08
N LEU A 129 12.98 10.47 12.40
CA LEU A 129 13.27 9.25 13.16
C LEU A 129 12.10 8.26 13.12
N ASN A 130 10.86 8.74 13.21
CA ASN A 130 9.65 7.92 13.05
C ASN A 130 9.59 7.26 11.68
N MET A 131 9.87 8.01 10.62
CA MET A 131 9.88 7.47 9.26
C MET A 131 11.01 6.44 9.07
N ARG A 132 12.20 6.69 9.63
CA ARG A 132 13.30 5.72 9.67
C ARG A 132 12.88 4.42 10.35
N ASP A 133 12.22 4.52 11.49
CA ASP A 133 11.81 3.34 12.28
C ASP A 133 10.76 2.52 11.53
N ALA A 134 9.84 3.16 10.83
CA ALA A 134 8.88 2.48 9.95
C ALA A 134 9.60 1.72 8.81
N TRP A 135 10.60 2.33 8.18
CA TRP A 135 11.41 1.68 7.15
C TRP A 135 12.21 0.50 7.70
N LYS A 136 12.85 0.65 8.89
CA LYS A 136 13.55 -0.46 9.55
C LYS A 136 12.59 -1.61 9.83
N TYR A 137 11.43 -1.33 10.42
CA TYR A 137 10.40 -2.35 10.65
C TYR A 137 10.03 -3.09 9.36
N MET A 138 9.82 -2.35 8.25
CA MET A 138 9.49 -2.95 6.96
C MET A 138 10.61 -3.85 6.42
N LEU A 139 11.88 -3.47 6.62
CA LEU A 139 13.04 -4.27 6.21
C LEU A 139 13.22 -5.52 7.09
N ASP A 140 13.03 -5.40 8.40
CA ASP A 140 13.15 -6.50 9.35
C ASP A 140 12.01 -7.52 9.17
N THR A 141 10.86 -7.07 8.70
CA THR A 141 9.68 -7.89 8.42
C THR A 141 9.43 -8.09 6.93
N PHE A 142 10.51 -8.16 6.14
CA PHE A 142 10.44 -8.19 4.68
C PHE A 142 9.54 -9.31 4.12
N ASP A 143 9.57 -10.49 4.73
CA ASP A 143 8.79 -11.66 4.31
C ASP A 143 7.37 -11.70 4.92
N SER A 144 7.05 -10.78 5.82
CA SER A 144 5.73 -10.75 6.43
C SER A 144 4.65 -10.31 5.44
N LYS A 145 3.46 -10.88 5.59
CA LYS A 145 2.29 -10.51 4.79
C LYS A 145 1.89 -9.06 5.07
N LEU A 146 1.52 -8.34 4.04
CA LEU A 146 0.85 -7.05 4.17
C LEU A 146 -0.66 -7.29 4.38
N ASP A 147 -1.20 -6.71 5.43
CA ASP A 147 -2.63 -6.68 5.76
C ASP A 147 -2.95 -5.40 6.53
N LEU A 148 -4.17 -5.24 7.03
CA LEU A 148 -4.53 -4.06 7.81
C LEU A 148 -3.68 -3.93 9.08
N GLU A 149 -3.45 -5.01 9.82
CA GLU A 149 -2.66 -4.96 11.07
C GLU A 149 -1.21 -4.51 10.80
N TYR A 150 -0.63 -4.94 9.69
CA TYR A 150 0.68 -4.47 9.25
C TYR A 150 0.66 -2.95 8.93
N ILE A 151 -0.37 -2.46 8.25
CA ILE A 151 -0.54 -1.03 7.92
C ILE A 151 -0.75 -0.21 9.21
N LEU A 152 -1.55 -0.69 10.16
CA LEU A 152 -1.69 -0.08 11.49
C LEU A 152 -0.33 -0.01 12.19
N ARG A 153 0.46 -1.08 12.13
CA ARG A 153 1.79 -1.10 12.73
C ARG A 153 2.75 -0.11 12.06
N LEU A 154 2.73 0.04 10.74
CA LEU A 154 3.50 1.09 10.05
C LEU A 154 3.12 2.48 10.55
N ASN A 155 1.82 2.78 10.64
CA ASN A 155 1.36 4.06 11.15
C ASN A 155 1.76 4.28 12.62
N SER A 156 1.82 3.22 13.44
CA SER A 156 2.25 3.35 14.83
C SER A 156 3.70 3.83 15.00
N PHE A 157 4.56 3.59 14.02
CA PHE A 157 5.89 4.21 13.96
C PHE A 157 5.80 5.63 13.40
N ILE A 158 5.14 5.80 12.25
CA ILE A 158 5.12 7.04 11.45
C ILE A 158 4.52 8.22 12.21
N SER A 159 3.43 7.99 12.95
CA SER A 159 2.67 9.06 13.61
C SER A 159 2.88 9.11 15.12
N ARG A 160 3.85 8.36 15.65
CA ARG A 160 4.17 8.31 17.07
C ARG A 160 4.53 9.71 17.59
N ASN A 161 3.77 10.17 18.59
CA ASN A 161 3.91 11.51 19.20
C ASN A 161 3.65 12.69 18.24
N GLU A 162 3.09 12.42 17.04
CA GLU A 162 2.75 13.47 16.06
C GLU A 162 1.23 13.64 15.89
N SER A 163 0.42 12.69 16.35
CA SER A 163 -1.03 12.71 16.17
C SER A 163 -1.79 12.40 17.45
N LEU A 164 -3.12 12.59 17.43
CA LEU A 164 -3.99 12.33 18.58
C LEU A 164 -3.92 10.86 19.03
N GLU A 165 -4.01 9.93 18.08
CA GLU A 165 -3.80 8.49 18.26
C GLU A 165 -2.99 7.99 17.06
N TRP A 166 -2.17 6.98 17.24
CA TRP A 166 -1.38 6.37 16.18
C TRP A 166 -1.48 4.85 16.20
N GLY A 167 -1.33 4.23 15.04
CA GLY A 167 -1.45 2.78 14.89
C GLY A 167 -2.87 2.24 15.01
N VAL A 168 -3.88 3.10 14.94
CA VAL A 168 -5.30 2.76 14.97
C VAL A 168 -6.06 3.55 13.90
N LEU A 169 -7.15 2.99 13.40
CA LEU A 169 -8.04 3.75 12.52
C LEU A 169 -8.65 4.93 13.29
N ARG A 170 -8.71 6.09 12.65
CA ARG A 170 -9.34 7.27 13.27
C ARG A 170 -10.85 7.05 13.50
N LYS A 171 -11.34 7.65 14.56
CA LYS A 171 -12.74 7.57 14.97
C LYS A 171 -13.52 8.86 14.73
N GLY A 172 -12.87 9.86 14.16
CA GLY A 172 -13.47 11.18 13.94
C GLY A 172 -13.16 11.74 12.56
N SER A 173 -13.75 12.90 12.25
CA SER A 173 -13.56 13.60 10.99
C SER A 173 -12.18 14.26 10.93
N VAL A 174 -11.60 14.31 9.73
CA VAL A 174 -10.37 15.04 9.42
C VAL A 174 -10.62 15.94 8.22
N GLY A 175 -9.91 17.06 8.17
CA GLY A 175 -9.79 17.90 6.98
C GLY A 175 -8.53 17.58 6.19
N ILE A 176 -8.54 17.92 4.92
CA ILE A 176 -7.37 17.82 4.04
C ILE A 176 -7.01 19.23 3.59
N SER A 177 -5.80 19.67 3.91
CA SER A 177 -5.33 20.99 3.49
C SER A 177 -5.37 21.13 1.97
N GLY A 178 -6.00 22.19 1.47
CA GLY A 178 -6.15 22.45 0.03
C GLY A 178 -7.27 21.65 -0.66
N SER A 179 -8.19 21.03 0.10
CA SER A 179 -9.33 20.31 -0.46
C SER A 179 -10.57 20.45 0.42
N ASP A 180 -11.73 20.54 -0.22
CA ASP A 180 -13.06 20.50 0.47
C ASP A 180 -13.54 19.06 0.73
N TYR A 181 -12.81 18.06 0.25
CA TYR A 181 -13.14 16.65 0.45
C TYR A 181 -13.06 16.27 1.93
N LYS A 182 -14.14 15.72 2.43
CA LYS A 182 -14.24 15.21 3.80
C LYS A 182 -14.34 13.68 3.75
N PRO A 183 -13.24 12.97 3.97
CA PRO A 183 -13.26 11.51 3.94
C PRO A 183 -14.12 10.96 5.09
N PRO A 184 -15.01 9.98 4.81
CA PRO A 184 -15.80 9.34 5.85
C PRO A 184 -14.90 8.67 6.89
N VAL A 185 -15.41 8.52 8.12
CA VAL A 185 -14.71 7.76 9.18
C VAL A 185 -14.53 6.33 8.70
N PRO A 186 -13.32 5.77 8.74
CA PRO A 186 -13.06 4.42 8.21
C PRO A 186 -13.66 3.34 9.10
N GLU A 187 -14.40 2.42 8.49
CA GLU A 187 -14.91 1.21 9.13
C GLU A 187 -13.95 0.04 8.91
N LYS A 188 -13.57 -0.66 10.00
CA LYS A 188 -12.53 -1.69 9.94
C LYS A 188 -12.77 -2.74 8.86
N ASN A 189 -13.98 -3.30 8.81
CA ASN A 189 -14.32 -4.36 7.85
C ASN A 189 -14.29 -3.87 6.40
N GLU A 190 -14.66 -2.61 6.14
CA GLU A 190 -14.61 -2.02 4.81
C GLU A 190 -13.15 -1.77 4.37
N VAL A 191 -12.31 -1.32 5.29
CA VAL A 191 -10.88 -1.10 5.03
C VAL A 191 -10.18 -2.42 4.75
N GLU A 192 -10.42 -3.46 5.57
CA GLU A 192 -9.87 -4.80 5.35
C GLU A 192 -10.30 -5.37 3.99
N ARG A 193 -11.57 -5.21 3.64
CA ARG A 193 -12.08 -5.64 2.32
C ARG A 193 -11.36 -4.92 1.19
N ALA A 194 -11.24 -3.60 1.24
CA ALA A 194 -10.60 -2.81 0.20
C ALA A 194 -9.11 -3.17 0.05
N ILE A 195 -8.39 -3.44 1.15
CA ILE A 195 -7.01 -3.92 1.13
C ILE A 195 -6.93 -5.29 0.46
N ASN A 196 -7.79 -6.24 0.85
CA ASN A 196 -7.82 -7.58 0.28
C ASN A 196 -8.18 -7.55 -1.22
N GLU A 197 -9.13 -6.71 -1.65
CA GLU A 197 -9.46 -6.52 -3.07
C GLU A 197 -8.25 -6.10 -3.89
N ILE A 198 -7.40 -5.20 -3.38
CA ILE A 198 -6.16 -4.82 -4.05
C ILE A 198 -5.18 -5.99 -4.07
N LEU A 199 -4.88 -6.58 -2.92
CA LEU A 199 -3.83 -7.58 -2.78
C LEU A 199 -4.14 -8.87 -3.54
N LEU A 200 -5.40 -9.28 -3.58
CA LEU A 200 -5.87 -10.50 -4.25
C LEU A 200 -6.29 -10.28 -5.71
N SER A 201 -6.27 -9.04 -6.21
CA SER A 201 -6.58 -8.75 -7.61
C SER A 201 -5.57 -9.38 -8.58
N TYR A 202 -5.95 -9.50 -9.86
CA TYR A 202 -5.04 -9.98 -10.93
C TYR A 202 -4.04 -8.93 -11.43
N LYS A 203 -4.05 -7.76 -10.81
CA LYS A 203 -3.15 -6.67 -11.15
C LYS A 203 -1.70 -7.03 -10.90
N THR A 204 -0.79 -6.35 -11.57
CA THR A 204 0.64 -6.46 -11.29
C THR A 204 0.94 -5.96 -9.87
N SER A 205 2.07 -6.35 -9.30
CA SER A 205 2.50 -5.80 -8.01
C SER A 205 2.70 -4.28 -8.08
N THR A 206 3.14 -3.76 -9.22
CA THR A 206 3.24 -2.32 -9.47
C THR A 206 1.87 -1.64 -9.37
N GLU A 207 0.85 -2.19 -10.02
CA GLU A 207 -0.50 -1.62 -9.98
C GLU A 207 -1.11 -1.75 -8.58
N LYS A 208 -0.93 -2.88 -7.90
CA LYS A 208 -1.35 -3.08 -6.50
C LYS A 208 -0.72 -2.06 -5.55
N ALA A 209 0.57 -1.78 -5.72
CA ALA A 209 1.27 -0.79 -4.90
C ALA A 209 0.72 0.62 -5.11
N ILE A 210 0.49 1.01 -6.35
CA ILE A 210 -0.10 2.31 -6.69
C ILE A 210 -1.54 2.42 -6.14
N ASP A 211 -2.34 1.37 -6.29
CA ASP A 211 -3.71 1.33 -5.78
C ASP A 211 -3.73 1.40 -4.24
N MET A 212 -2.81 0.71 -3.55
CA MET A 212 -2.67 0.78 -2.10
C MET A 212 -2.30 2.19 -1.64
N PHE A 213 -1.36 2.84 -2.33
CA PHE A 213 -1.03 4.24 -2.06
C PHE A 213 -2.26 5.14 -2.18
N CYS A 214 -3.01 5.01 -3.27
CA CYS A 214 -4.23 5.79 -3.51
C CYS A 214 -5.35 5.48 -2.50
N LEU A 215 -5.48 4.22 -2.07
CA LEU A 215 -6.49 3.83 -1.07
C LEU A 215 -6.25 4.54 0.26
N ILE A 216 -5.03 4.39 0.81
CA ILE A 216 -4.70 4.94 2.14
C ILE A 216 -4.75 6.47 2.12
N THR A 217 -4.18 7.11 1.09
CA THR A 217 -4.18 8.57 0.98
C THR A 217 -5.59 9.13 0.77
N TYR A 218 -6.41 8.53 -0.09
CA TYR A 218 -7.76 9.03 -0.36
C TYR A 218 -8.70 8.83 0.83
N LYS A 219 -8.69 7.66 1.45
CA LYS A 219 -9.56 7.35 2.59
C LYS A 219 -9.12 8.02 3.89
N GLN A 220 -7.89 8.53 3.98
CA GLN A 220 -7.36 9.13 5.21
C GLN A 220 -7.65 8.24 6.42
N LEU A 221 -7.03 7.07 6.46
CA LEU A 221 -7.34 6.03 7.45
C LEU A 221 -6.98 6.44 8.89
N PHE A 222 -6.02 7.35 9.04
CA PHE A 222 -5.42 7.75 10.32
C PHE A 222 -5.66 9.24 10.61
N TRP A 223 -5.44 9.63 11.86
CA TRP A 223 -5.45 11.02 12.28
C TRP A 223 -4.35 11.84 11.59
N ASP A 224 -3.17 11.23 11.41
CA ASP A 224 -2.03 11.82 10.68
C ASP A 224 -1.16 10.74 10.05
N GLY A 225 -0.17 11.15 9.23
CA GLY A 225 0.80 10.26 8.59
C GLY A 225 0.24 9.41 7.45
N ASN A 226 -0.94 9.73 6.91
CA ASN A 226 -1.59 8.95 5.86
C ASN A 226 -0.73 8.80 4.60
N LYS A 227 -0.09 9.88 4.12
CA LYS A 227 0.78 9.83 2.93
C LYS A 227 2.05 9.01 3.18
N ARG A 228 2.66 9.18 4.34
CA ARG A 228 3.87 8.44 4.75
C ARG A 228 3.57 6.94 4.92
N THR A 229 2.44 6.61 5.56
CA THR A 229 1.98 5.21 5.69
C THR A 229 1.66 4.59 4.33
N ALA A 230 1.00 5.33 3.44
CA ALA A 230 0.71 4.90 2.08
C ALA A 230 1.99 4.61 1.28
N LEU A 231 3.01 5.47 1.41
CA LEU A 231 4.32 5.29 0.77
C LEU A 231 5.00 4.00 1.27
N CYS A 232 5.02 3.76 2.57
CA CYS A 232 5.60 2.54 3.14
C CYS A 232 4.82 1.28 2.73
N ALA A 233 3.48 1.30 2.78
CA ALA A 233 2.66 0.15 2.38
C ALA A 233 2.83 -0.19 0.89
N ALA A 234 2.87 0.81 0.01
CA ALA A 234 3.13 0.63 -1.41
C ALA A 234 4.54 0.07 -1.66
N ASN A 235 5.55 0.60 -0.97
CA ASN A 235 6.92 0.10 -1.06
C ASN A 235 7.06 -1.32 -0.51
N LYS A 236 6.30 -1.70 0.50
CA LYS A 236 6.26 -3.08 0.99
C LYS A 236 5.84 -4.05 -0.12
N ILE A 237 4.81 -3.70 -0.91
CA ILE A 237 4.36 -4.52 -2.05
C ILE A 237 5.46 -4.62 -3.12
N LEU A 238 6.01 -3.48 -3.54
CA LEU A 238 7.02 -3.45 -4.61
C LEU A 238 8.29 -4.20 -4.24
N LEU A 239 8.84 -3.93 -3.07
CA LEU A 239 10.09 -4.54 -2.60
C LEU A 239 9.94 -6.04 -2.41
N SER A 240 8.85 -6.50 -1.77
CA SER A 240 8.59 -7.93 -1.58
C SER A 240 8.41 -8.70 -2.88
N SER A 241 7.98 -8.02 -3.94
CA SER A 241 7.76 -8.59 -5.28
C SER A 241 8.92 -8.35 -6.25
N GLY A 242 9.98 -7.65 -5.81
CA GLY A 242 11.12 -7.35 -6.68
C GLY A 242 10.84 -6.32 -7.79
N ASN A 243 9.83 -5.46 -7.63
CA ASN A 243 9.38 -4.56 -8.69
C ASN A 243 9.82 -3.10 -8.49
N GLY A 244 10.97 -2.89 -7.85
CA GLY A 244 11.52 -1.56 -7.58
C GLY A 244 10.94 -0.92 -6.32
N MET A 245 10.92 0.40 -6.28
CA MET A 245 10.36 1.18 -5.18
C MET A 245 9.83 2.54 -5.63
N ILE A 246 8.89 3.09 -4.88
CA ILE A 246 8.33 4.44 -5.09
C ILE A 246 9.14 5.45 -4.27
N THR A 247 9.63 6.49 -4.95
CA THR A 247 10.16 7.71 -4.33
C THR A 247 9.77 8.91 -5.19
N ILE A 248 9.19 9.93 -4.58
CA ILE A 248 8.81 11.17 -5.27
C ILE A 248 9.95 12.17 -5.07
N LYS A 249 10.66 12.47 -6.14
CA LYS A 249 11.81 13.39 -6.12
C LYS A 249 11.33 14.86 -6.05
N ASP A 250 12.18 15.74 -5.53
CA ASP A 250 11.86 17.17 -5.36
C ASP A 250 11.40 17.84 -6.63
N ASN A 251 12.06 17.54 -7.75
CA ASN A 251 11.75 18.17 -9.04
C ASN A 251 10.36 17.84 -9.60
N VAL A 252 9.68 16.83 -9.07
CA VAL A 252 8.32 16.43 -9.44
C VAL A 252 7.33 16.54 -8.29
N MET A 253 7.76 17.00 -7.10
CA MET A 253 6.92 17.09 -5.91
C MET A 253 5.74 18.05 -6.07
N TYR A 254 5.95 19.18 -6.79
CA TYR A 254 4.87 20.12 -7.06
C TYR A 254 3.74 19.47 -7.87
N GLU A 255 4.08 18.79 -8.98
CA GLU A 255 3.11 18.08 -9.83
C GLU A 255 2.40 16.96 -9.04
N PHE A 256 3.13 16.23 -8.21
CA PHE A 256 2.55 15.23 -7.32
C PHE A 256 1.48 15.83 -6.40
N ASN A 257 1.77 16.95 -5.75
CA ASN A 257 0.84 17.61 -4.84
C ASN A 257 -0.41 18.12 -5.56
N GLU A 258 -0.26 18.69 -6.77
CA GLU A 258 -1.42 19.10 -7.60
C GLU A 258 -2.32 17.90 -7.95
N LEU A 259 -1.72 16.78 -8.37
CA LEU A 259 -2.46 15.57 -8.74
C LEU A 259 -3.13 14.92 -7.51
N LEU A 260 -2.49 15.00 -6.35
CA LEU A 260 -3.04 14.55 -5.09
C LEU A 260 -4.27 15.38 -4.67
N CYS A 261 -4.17 16.71 -4.73
CA CYS A 261 -5.30 17.61 -4.48
C CYS A 261 -6.45 17.35 -5.48
N ARG A 262 -6.12 17.16 -6.75
CA ARG A 262 -7.12 16.80 -7.76
C ARG A 262 -7.82 15.49 -7.44
N MET A 263 -7.08 14.46 -7.00
CA MET A 263 -7.67 13.19 -6.58
C MET A 263 -8.65 13.39 -5.42
N TYR A 264 -8.30 14.18 -4.41
CA TYR A 264 -9.19 14.47 -3.29
C TYR A 264 -10.48 15.16 -3.76
N ASN A 265 -10.37 16.18 -4.59
CA ASN A 265 -11.51 16.98 -5.02
C ASN A 265 -12.46 16.25 -6.00
N THR A 266 -11.93 15.34 -6.82
CA THR A 266 -12.70 14.68 -7.89
C THR A 266 -12.98 13.21 -7.65
N GLY A 267 -12.29 12.56 -6.72
CA GLY A 267 -12.28 11.11 -6.56
C GLY A 267 -11.54 10.35 -7.67
N ASN A 268 -11.10 11.05 -8.73
CA ASN A 268 -10.42 10.42 -9.89
C ASN A 268 -8.92 10.23 -9.60
N LYS A 269 -8.48 8.99 -9.57
CA LYS A 269 -7.12 8.56 -9.23
C LYS A 269 -6.20 8.40 -10.45
N GLU A 270 -6.73 8.34 -11.67
CA GLU A 270 -6.00 7.87 -12.85
C GLU A 270 -4.76 8.72 -13.17
N LYS A 271 -4.87 10.04 -13.12
CA LYS A 271 -3.71 10.91 -13.38
C LYS A 271 -2.61 10.75 -12.34
N LEU A 272 -2.96 10.59 -11.07
CA LEU A 272 -2.00 10.34 -10.00
C LEU A 272 -1.34 8.97 -10.16
N LYS A 273 -2.11 7.94 -10.52
CA LYS A 273 -1.60 6.59 -10.79
C LYS A 273 -0.60 6.59 -11.94
N THR A 274 -0.95 7.24 -13.06
CA THR A 274 -0.05 7.38 -14.22
C THR A 274 1.23 8.12 -13.84
N PHE A 275 1.11 9.22 -13.10
CA PHE A 275 2.27 9.97 -12.61
C PHE A 275 3.19 9.10 -11.74
N ILE A 276 2.64 8.38 -10.76
CA ILE A 276 3.45 7.49 -9.89
C ILE A 276 4.15 6.45 -10.74
N TYR A 277 3.42 5.81 -11.66
CA TYR A 277 3.98 4.82 -12.56
C TYR A 277 5.14 5.37 -13.39
N GLU A 278 4.94 6.49 -14.06
CA GLU A 278 5.92 7.03 -15.01
C GLU A 278 7.14 7.67 -14.34
N LYS A 279 6.91 8.43 -13.24
CA LYS A 279 7.91 9.35 -12.69
C LYS A 279 8.44 8.98 -11.29
N ALA A 280 7.74 8.11 -10.54
CA ALA A 280 8.09 7.85 -9.16
C ALA A 280 8.60 6.44 -8.88
N ILE A 281 8.42 5.46 -9.79
CA ILE A 281 8.94 4.10 -9.61
C ILE A 281 10.32 3.98 -10.24
N PHE A 282 11.28 3.56 -9.45
CA PHE A 282 12.64 3.27 -9.88
C PHE A 282 13.14 1.93 -9.31
N GLY A 283 14.19 1.40 -9.93
CA GLY A 283 14.85 0.16 -9.55
C GLY A 283 16.30 0.15 -9.99
N LEU A 284 16.90 -1.02 -10.05
CA LEU A 284 18.21 -1.29 -10.65
C LEU A 284 17.97 -2.09 -11.93
N ASP A 285 18.59 -1.68 -13.02
CA ASP A 285 18.61 -2.39 -14.30
C ASP A 285 19.58 -3.56 -14.26
#